data_993cb41e1df836543200131240eebe3a
#
_entry.id   993cb41e1df836543200131240eebe3a
#
_cell.length_a   1.000
_cell.length_b   1.000
_cell.length_c   1.000
_cell.angle_alpha   90.00
_cell.angle_beta   90.00
_cell.angle_gamma   90.00
#
_symmetry.space_group_name_H-M   'P 1'
#
loop_
_entity.id
_entity.type
_entity.pdbx_description
1 polymer ?
#
loop_
_entity_poly.entity_id
_entity_poly.type
_entity_poly.pdbx_seq_one_letter_code
_entity_poly.pdbx_strand_id
1 'polypeptide(L)'
;MKENFSLEAIDARFYSALAEFERLISHGVLSLEESNRKRELEEIMSSCLSDIRRYQAEMRQQIAELEVRNEMVRQYLKMKASK
;
A
#
# COMPACT_ATOMS: atom_id res chain seq x y z
N MET A 1 5.59 16.45 -11.08
CA MET A 1 5.63 16.01 -10.43
C MET A 1 5.30 14.97 -10.13
N LYS A 2 5.36 14.47 -9.80
CA LYS A 2 5.13 13.48 -9.51
C LYS A 2 4.28 13.17 -8.67
N GLU A 3 3.63 12.36 -8.75
CA GLU A 3 2.75 12.12 -7.99
C GLU A 3 3.15 11.71 -6.80
N ASN A 4 2.56 12.05 -5.83
CA ASN A 4 2.99 11.75 -4.58
C ASN A 4 2.31 10.55 -4.10
N PHE A 5 2.94 9.44 -4.24
CA PHE A 5 2.43 8.22 -3.69
C PHE A 5 2.74 8.26 -2.20
N SER A 6 1.72 8.46 -1.40
CA SER A 6 1.86 8.55 0.04
C SER A 6 1.09 7.44 0.72
N LEU A 7 1.78 6.60 1.46
CA LEU A 7 1.13 5.51 2.19
C LEU A 7 0.16 6.06 3.23
N GLU A 8 0.52 7.18 3.85
CA GLU A 8 -0.36 7.81 4.82
C GLU A 8 -1.67 8.26 4.20
N ALA A 9 -1.59 8.82 2.99
CA ALA A 9 -2.80 9.28 2.31
C ALA A 9 -3.68 8.09 1.92
N ILE A 10 -3.06 7.00 1.50
CA ILE A 10 -3.80 5.79 1.13
C ILE A 10 -4.47 5.22 2.37
N ASP A 11 -3.75 5.15 3.48
CA ASP A 11 -4.31 4.64 4.73
C ASP A 11 -5.48 5.50 5.19
N ALA A 12 -5.35 6.81 5.10
CA ALA A 12 -6.41 7.72 5.52
C ALA A 12 -7.67 7.49 4.69
N ARG A 13 -7.51 7.33 3.38
CA ARG A 13 -8.65 7.04 2.51
C ARG A 13 -9.29 5.71 2.86
N PHE A 14 -8.47 4.71 3.11
CA PHE A 14 -8.96 3.38 3.42
C PHE A 14 -9.76 3.39 4.73
N TYR A 15 -9.20 3.98 5.78
CA TYR A 15 -9.87 3.97 7.07
C TYR A 15 -11.12 4.85 7.08
N SER A 16 -11.09 5.93 6.32
CA SER A 16 -12.28 6.76 6.18
C SER A 16 -13.40 6.00 5.48
N ALA A 17 -13.07 5.29 4.41
CA ALA A 17 -14.05 4.48 3.70
C ALA A 17 -14.54 3.33 4.56
N LEU A 18 -13.66 2.71 5.32
CA LEU A 18 -14.03 1.61 6.19
C LEU A 18 -15.01 2.07 7.28
N ALA A 19 -14.75 3.23 7.87
CA ALA A 19 -15.63 3.75 8.92
C ALA A 19 -17.03 4.01 8.38
N GLU A 20 -17.10 4.60 7.20
CA GLU A 20 -18.41 4.84 6.59
C GLU A 20 -19.08 3.53 6.21
N PHE A 21 -18.33 2.58 5.71
CA PHE A 21 -18.83 1.27 5.33
C PHE A 21 -19.42 0.56 6.55
N GLU A 22 -18.71 0.57 7.67
CA GLU A 22 -19.18 -0.07 8.89
C GLU A 22 -20.46 0.59 9.40
N ARG A 23 -20.55 1.90 9.25
CA ARG A 23 -21.73 2.62 9.68
C ARG A 23 -22.94 2.21 8.82
N LEU A 24 -22.73 2.04 7.52
CA LEU A 24 -23.80 1.62 6.63
C LEU A 24 -24.28 0.22 6.94
N ILE A 25 -23.37 -0.73 7.11
CA ILE A 25 -23.81 -2.10 7.34
C ILE A 25 -24.47 -2.27 8.70
N SER A 26 -24.22 -1.37 9.65
CA SER A 26 -24.85 -1.47 10.94
C SER A 26 -26.32 -1.01 10.89
N HIS A 27 -26.73 -0.40 9.78
CA HIS A 27 -28.14 0.02 9.63
C HIS A 27 -29.07 -1.15 9.33
N GLY A 28 -28.54 -2.30 8.91
CA GLY A 28 -29.37 -3.44 8.56
C GLY A 28 -29.82 -3.37 7.13
N VAL A 29 -31.10 -3.01 6.93
CA VAL A 29 -31.62 -2.92 5.57
C VAL A 29 -31.21 -1.59 4.97
N LEU A 30 -30.58 -1.63 3.78
CA LEU A 30 -30.10 -0.45 3.12
C LEU A 30 -31.05 0.01 2.03
N SER A 31 -31.19 1.32 1.87
CA SER A 31 -31.91 1.88 0.74
C SER A 31 -31.06 1.67 -0.53
N LEU A 32 -31.68 1.99 -1.68
CA LEU A 32 -30.94 1.87 -2.93
C LEU A 32 -29.72 2.78 -2.95
N GLU A 33 -29.88 4.00 -2.46
CA GLU A 33 -28.75 4.94 -2.41
C GLU A 33 -27.66 4.44 -1.48
N GLU A 34 -28.05 3.88 -0.34
CA GLU A 34 -27.06 3.35 0.60
C GLU A 34 -26.35 2.14 0.02
N SER A 35 -27.07 1.29 -0.70
CA SER A 35 -26.45 0.15 -1.36
C SER A 35 -25.44 0.58 -2.41
N ASN A 36 -25.77 1.62 -3.16
CA ASN A 36 -24.86 2.16 -4.16
C ASN A 36 -23.62 2.76 -3.49
N ARG A 37 -23.83 3.47 -2.38
CA ARG A 37 -22.70 4.05 -1.64
C ARG A 37 -21.82 2.95 -1.06
N LYS A 38 -22.43 1.87 -0.57
CA LYS A 38 -21.67 0.74 -0.06
C LYS A 38 -20.76 0.17 -1.13
N ARG A 39 -21.28 0.03 -2.35
CA ARG A 39 -20.48 -0.48 -3.46
C ARG A 39 -19.32 0.46 -3.79
N GLU A 40 -19.59 1.77 -3.78
CA GLU A 40 -18.53 2.74 -4.02
C GLU A 40 -17.42 2.63 -2.98
N LEU A 41 -17.82 2.46 -1.72
CA LEU A 41 -16.83 2.32 -0.64
C LEU A 41 -16.01 1.05 -0.80
N GLU A 42 -16.65 -0.04 -1.23
CA GLU A 42 -15.92 -1.27 -1.51
C GLU A 42 -14.89 -1.06 -2.60
N GLU A 43 -15.24 -0.31 -3.63
CA GLU A 43 -14.31 -0.02 -4.70
C GLU A 43 -13.15 0.85 -4.23
N ILE A 44 -13.45 1.84 -3.39
CA ILE A 44 -12.39 2.69 -2.83
C ILE A 44 -11.42 1.85 -2.00
N MET A 45 -11.95 0.99 -1.13
CA MET A 45 -11.09 0.17 -0.30
C MET A 45 -10.28 -0.81 -1.13
N SER A 46 -10.88 -1.38 -2.17
CA SER A 46 -10.18 -2.30 -3.05
C SER A 46 -9.04 -1.59 -3.79
N SER A 47 -9.31 -0.38 -4.25
CA SER A 47 -8.29 0.42 -4.92
C SER A 47 -7.14 0.75 -3.97
N CYS A 48 -7.45 1.09 -2.73
CA CYS A 48 -6.41 1.37 -1.74
C CYS A 48 -5.54 0.15 -1.47
N LEU A 49 -6.15 -1.03 -1.36
CA LEU A 49 -5.39 -2.25 -1.14
C LEU A 49 -4.49 -2.56 -2.33
N SER A 50 -4.98 -2.31 -3.53
CA SER A 50 -4.20 -2.50 -4.73
C SER A 50 -2.97 -1.60 -4.73
N ASP A 51 -3.18 -0.33 -4.36
CA ASP A 51 -2.08 0.63 -4.28
C ASP A 51 -1.06 0.22 -3.23
N ILE A 52 -1.53 -0.28 -2.08
CA ILE A 52 -0.62 -0.72 -1.03
C ILE A 52 0.21 -1.89 -1.49
N ARG A 53 -0.41 -2.85 -2.20
CA ARG A 53 0.34 -3.99 -2.71
C ARG A 53 1.40 -3.57 -3.70
N ARG A 54 1.08 -2.61 -4.56
CA ARG A 54 2.06 -2.10 -5.51
C ARG A 54 3.22 -1.43 -4.79
N TYR A 55 2.91 -0.64 -3.77
CA TYR A 55 3.94 0.01 -2.97
C TYR A 55 4.84 -1.03 -2.31
N GLN A 56 4.26 -2.07 -1.74
CA GLN A 56 5.03 -3.12 -1.09
C GLN A 56 5.93 -3.85 -2.08
N ALA A 57 5.42 -4.10 -3.28
CA ALA A 57 6.23 -4.77 -4.31
C ALA A 57 7.43 -3.92 -4.69
N GLU A 58 7.22 -2.60 -4.84
CA GLU A 58 8.32 -1.70 -5.17
C GLU A 58 9.34 -1.63 -4.05
N MET A 59 8.87 -1.62 -2.81
CA MET A 59 9.78 -1.60 -1.67
C MET A 59 10.61 -2.86 -1.58
N ARG A 60 9.98 -4.02 -1.84
CA ARG A 60 10.73 -5.28 -1.85
C ARG A 60 11.81 -5.28 -2.90
N GLN A 61 11.50 -4.74 -4.07
CA GLN A 61 12.49 -4.67 -5.13
C GLN A 61 13.65 -3.78 -4.74
N GLN A 62 13.36 -2.63 -4.14
CA GLN A 62 14.42 -1.72 -3.71
C GLN A 62 15.30 -2.36 -2.63
N ILE A 63 14.68 -3.07 -1.70
CA ILE A 63 15.44 -3.75 -0.65
C ILE A 63 16.33 -4.83 -1.26
N ALA A 64 15.81 -5.60 -2.21
CA ALA A 64 16.61 -6.62 -2.86
C ALA A 64 17.80 -6.01 -3.59
N GLU A 65 17.60 -4.89 -4.25
CA GLU A 65 18.69 -4.21 -4.94
C GLU A 65 19.74 -3.73 -3.96
N LEU A 66 19.32 -3.20 -2.82
CA LEU A 66 20.25 -2.75 -1.81
C LEU A 66 21.05 -3.92 -1.22
N GLU A 67 20.41 -5.06 -1.02
CA GLU A 67 21.09 -6.22 -0.50
C GLU A 67 22.16 -6.73 -1.46
N VAL A 68 21.84 -6.75 -2.75
CA VAL A 68 22.83 -7.13 -3.75
C VAL A 68 24.01 -6.17 -3.74
N ARG A 69 23.71 -4.89 -3.68
CA ARG A 69 24.75 -3.87 -3.67
C ARG A 69 25.64 -3.99 -2.44
N ASN A 70 25.01 -4.22 -1.28
CA ASN A 70 25.76 -4.39 -0.04
C ASN A 70 26.65 -5.62 -0.08
N GLU A 71 26.19 -6.69 -0.68
CA GLU A 71 26.98 -7.90 -0.81
C GLU A 71 28.18 -7.66 -1.69
N MET A 72 28.01 -6.92 -2.78
CA MET A 72 29.12 -6.60 -3.67
C MET A 72 30.19 -5.77 -2.95
N VAL A 73 29.73 -4.82 -2.14
CA VAL A 73 30.66 -3.99 -1.37
C VAL A 73 31.43 -4.85 -0.36
N ARG A 74 30.73 -5.75 0.32
CA ARG A 74 31.40 -6.63 1.28
C ARG A 74 32.46 -7.48 0.62
N GLN A 75 32.16 -8.04 -0.55
CA GLN A 75 33.12 -8.87 -1.24
C GLN A 75 34.32 -8.06 -1.71
N TYR A 76 34.08 -6.85 -2.19
CA TYR A 76 35.17 -5.98 -2.60
C TYR A 76 36.09 -5.69 -1.44
N LEU A 77 35.54 -5.33 -0.28
CA LEU A 77 36.33 -5.05 0.89
C LEU A 77 37.10 -6.26 1.36
N LYS A 78 36.51 -7.43 1.28
CA LYS A 78 37.16 -8.67 1.66
C LYS A 78 38.34 -8.95 0.75
N MET A 79 38.20 -8.78 -0.54
CA MET A 79 39.27 -8.98 -1.47
C MET A 79 40.38 -8.01 -1.22
N LYS A 80 40.05 -6.76 -0.93
CA LYS A 80 41.06 -5.75 -0.67
C LYS A 80 41.80 -6.03 0.63
N ALA A 81 41.10 -6.53 1.63
CA ALA A 81 41.72 -6.81 2.92
C ALA A 81 42.63 -8.02 2.87
N SER A 82 42.40 -8.95 1.97
CA SER A 82 43.21 -10.16 1.92
C SER A 82 44.52 -9.96 1.22
N LYS A 83 44.83 -8.78 0.79
CA LYS A 83 46.19 -8.49 0.27
C LYS A 83 47.17 -8.18 1.39
#